data_ab4a8f4d3435e59408ca39d74f96cdf6
#
_entry.id   ab4a8f4d3435e59408ca39d74f96cdf6
#
_cell.length_a   1.000
_cell.length_b   1.000
_cell.length_c   1.000
_cell.angle_alpha   90.00
_cell.angle_beta   90.00
_cell.angle_gamma   90.00
#
_symmetry.space_group_name_H-M   'P 1'
#
loop_
_entity.id
_entity.type
_entity.pdbx_description
1 polymer ?
#
loop_
_entity_poly.entity_id
_entity_poly.type
_entity_poly.pdbx_seq_one_letter_code
_entity_poly.pdbx_strand_id
1 'polypeptide(L)'
;GLVLHNHDAEAVFVDATGTHAGALLGDVRHDPFQSGGLETPAHDRVEAGAIHKAHKGVLFVDEINLLRIESQQSLLTAIQEGEFSISGQSERSAGAMTKTEPVPCDFILVAAGNLDAIKGMHPALRSRIRGYGYEVYMNSTVPDSQDNREKLVRFIAQEVAKDEKIGHFSRQA
;
A
#
# COMPACT_ATOMS: atom_id res chain seq x y z
N GLY A 1 1.96 -18.99 25.56
CA GLY A 1 0.88 -17.99 25.47
C GLY A 1 0.91 -17.30 24.14
N LEU A 2 -0.25 -17.03 23.55
CA LEU A 2 -0.38 -16.28 22.31
C LEU A 2 -0.10 -14.80 22.59
N VAL A 3 0.97 -14.26 22.07
CA VAL A 3 1.23 -12.81 22.13
C VAL A 3 0.46 -12.17 20.97
N LEU A 4 -0.63 -11.50 21.28
CA LEU A 4 -1.47 -10.81 20.28
C LEU A 4 -0.93 -9.41 19.93
N HIS A 5 -0.07 -8.85 20.79
CA HIS A 5 0.52 -7.54 20.58
C HIS A 5 1.90 -7.47 21.24
N ASN A 6 2.90 -7.06 20.49
CA ASN A 6 4.22 -6.78 21.00
C ASN A 6 4.42 -5.26 21.00
N HIS A 7 4.45 -4.66 22.17
CA HIS A 7 4.62 -3.20 22.32
C HIS A 7 5.98 -2.70 21.86
N ASP A 8 6.97 -3.59 21.75
CA ASP A 8 8.33 -3.25 21.33
C ASP A 8 8.56 -3.39 19.81
N ALA A 9 7.57 -3.95 19.08
CA ALA A 9 7.62 -4.07 17.63
C ALA A 9 6.74 -3.00 16.99
N GLU A 10 7.32 -2.10 16.22
CA GLU A 10 6.56 -1.19 15.37
C GLU A 10 5.73 -2.00 14.38
N ALA A 11 4.43 -1.73 14.34
CA ALA A 11 3.55 -2.31 13.35
C ALA A 11 3.96 -1.78 11.96
N VAL A 12 4.30 -2.67 11.04
CA VAL A 12 4.67 -2.29 9.68
C VAL A 12 3.42 -1.83 8.95
N PHE A 13 3.35 -0.54 8.64
CA PHE A 13 2.29 0.07 7.84
C PHE A 13 2.93 0.86 6.70
N VAL A 14 2.60 0.49 5.48
CA VAL A 14 3.13 1.15 4.28
C VAL A 14 1.95 1.71 3.48
N ASP A 15 1.94 3.03 3.31
CA ASP A 15 1.01 3.72 2.42
C ASP A 15 1.62 3.80 1.03
N ALA A 16 0.99 3.12 0.07
CA ALA A 16 1.40 3.09 -1.32
C ALA A 16 0.43 3.86 -2.24
N THR A 17 -0.39 4.74 -1.68
CA THR A 17 -1.34 5.58 -2.43
C THR A 17 -0.59 6.44 -3.45
N GLY A 18 -1.05 6.41 -4.71
CA GLY A 18 -0.47 7.20 -5.79
C GLY A 18 0.94 6.79 -6.24
N THR A 19 1.45 5.65 -5.80
CA THR A 19 2.78 5.19 -6.20
C THR A 19 2.79 4.70 -7.66
N HIS A 20 3.89 4.97 -8.36
CA HIS A 20 4.15 4.36 -9.66
C HIS A 20 4.64 2.91 -9.51
N ALA A 21 4.68 2.16 -10.63
CA ALA A 21 4.99 0.73 -10.62
C ALA A 21 6.32 0.39 -9.93
N GLY A 22 7.39 1.16 -10.16
CA GLY A 22 8.69 0.92 -9.53
C GLY A 22 8.67 1.13 -8.02
N ALA A 23 7.98 2.17 -7.54
CA ALA A 23 7.84 2.40 -6.10
C ALA A 23 6.94 1.35 -5.42
N LEU A 24 5.94 0.82 -6.14
CA LEU A 24 5.05 -0.22 -5.63
C LEU A 24 5.73 -1.60 -5.62
N LEU A 25 6.31 -2.00 -6.74
CA LEU A 25 6.75 -3.37 -7.01
C LEU A 25 8.27 -3.57 -6.86
N GLY A 26 8.99 -2.48 -6.64
CA GLY A 26 10.44 -2.46 -6.67
C GLY A 26 11.01 -2.14 -8.05
N ASP A 27 12.24 -1.72 -8.07
CA ASP A 27 12.94 -1.35 -9.29
C ASP A 27 14.43 -1.70 -9.20
N VAL A 28 15.08 -1.78 -10.36
CA VAL A 28 16.54 -1.84 -10.46
C VAL A 28 17.01 -0.52 -11.05
N ARG A 29 17.74 0.27 -10.27
CA ARG A 29 18.22 1.57 -10.71
C ARG A 29 19.13 1.44 -11.92
N HIS A 30 18.94 2.33 -12.87
CA HIS A 30 19.82 2.40 -14.04
C HIS A 30 21.23 2.83 -13.62
N ASP A 31 22.25 2.20 -14.22
CA ASP A 31 23.64 2.64 -14.07
C ASP A 31 23.84 3.94 -14.88
N PRO A 32 24.02 5.11 -14.24
CA PRO A 32 24.12 6.38 -14.95
C PRO A 32 25.40 6.49 -15.80
N PHE A 33 26.38 5.63 -15.54
CA PHE A 33 27.67 5.68 -16.25
C PHE A 33 27.78 4.70 -17.40
N GLN A 34 26.79 3.83 -17.62
CA GLN A 34 26.79 2.78 -18.65
C GLN A 34 28.12 1.97 -18.69
N SER A 35 28.75 1.83 -17.53
CA SER A 35 30.07 1.22 -17.34
C SER A 35 30.07 -0.31 -17.52
N GLY A 36 28.95 -0.87 -18.03
CA GLY A 36 28.82 -2.31 -18.23
C GLY A 36 28.85 -3.13 -16.93
N GLY A 37 28.51 -2.52 -15.80
CA GLY A 37 28.49 -3.17 -14.50
C GLY A 37 29.83 -3.22 -13.77
N LEU A 38 30.84 -2.53 -14.25
CA LEU A 38 32.17 -2.53 -13.62
C LEU A 38 32.24 -1.71 -12.35
N GLU A 39 31.41 -0.68 -12.18
CA GLU A 39 31.46 0.20 -10.99
C GLU A 39 30.37 -0.09 -9.96
N THR A 40 29.19 -0.52 -10.39
CA THR A 40 28.09 -0.87 -9.46
C THR A 40 27.36 -2.14 -9.92
N PRO A 41 27.56 -3.27 -9.27
CA PRO A 41 26.87 -4.52 -9.60
C PRO A 41 25.34 -4.35 -9.57
N ALA A 42 24.62 -5.09 -10.42
CA ALA A 42 23.17 -4.99 -10.53
C ALA A 42 22.44 -5.23 -9.19
N HIS A 43 22.97 -6.09 -8.33
CA HIS A 43 22.39 -6.38 -7.01
C HIS A 43 22.45 -5.19 -6.03
N ASP A 44 23.43 -4.29 -6.18
CA ASP A 44 23.54 -3.08 -5.36
C ASP A 44 22.59 -1.96 -5.80
N ARG A 45 21.96 -2.15 -6.96
CA ARG A 45 21.02 -1.19 -7.56
C ARG A 45 19.55 -1.56 -7.35
N VAL A 46 19.28 -2.67 -6.66
CA VAL A 46 17.92 -3.15 -6.39
C VAL A 46 17.26 -2.30 -5.32
N GLU A 47 16.08 -1.78 -5.62
CA GLU A 47 15.22 -1.08 -4.66
C GLU A 47 13.98 -1.89 -4.35
N ALA A 48 13.74 -2.14 -3.07
CA ALA A 48 12.54 -2.81 -2.60
C ALA A 48 11.31 -1.91 -2.80
N GLY A 49 10.25 -2.45 -3.38
CA GLY A 49 8.97 -1.78 -3.52
C GLY A 49 8.16 -1.77 -2.22
N ALA A 50 7.05 -1.01 -2.24
CA ALA A 50 6.14 -0.91 -1.11
C ALA A 50 5.61 -2.30 -0.66
N ILE A 51 5.35 -3.21 -1.59
CA ILE A 51 4.91 -4.58 -1.30
C ILE A 51 5.93 -5.35 -0.43
N HIS A 52 7.24 -5.18 -0.70
CA HIS A 52 8.29 -5.83 0.06
C HIS A 52 8.50 -5.19 1.43
N LYS A 53 8.41 -3.84 1.49
CA LYS A 53 8.49 -3.08 2.74
C LYS A 53 7.34 -3.39 3.68
N ALA A 54 6.16 -3.74 3.12
CA ALA A 54 4.98 -4.13 3.89
C ALA A 54 5.00 -5.61 4.36
N HIS A 55 6.07 -6.35 4.11
CA HIS A 55 6.17 -7.76 4.51
C HIS A 55 5.86 -7.94 6.01
N LYS A 56 4.96 -8.88 6.33
CA LYS A 56 4.42 -9.13 7.68
C LYS A 56 3.68 -7.95 8.32
N GLY A 57 3.24 -7.01 7.50
CA GLY A 57 2.49 -5.83 7.93
C GLY A 57 1.29 -5.54 7.03
N VAL A 58 0.99 -4.26 6.89
CA VAL A 58 -0.16 -3.75 6.13
C VAL A 58 0.33 -2.90 4.96
N LEU A 59 -0.16 -3.20 3.77
CA LEU A 59 -0.07 -2.34 2.60
C LEU A 59 -1.41 -1.62 2.42
N PHE A 60 -1.40 -0.29 2.51
CA PHE A 60 -2.56 0.54 2.27
C PHE A 60 -2.48 1.19 0.89
N VAL A 61 -3.58 1.14 0.14
CA VAL A 61 -3.70 1.78 -1.17
C VAL A 61 -5.06 2.45 -1.27
N ASP A 62 -5.08 3.77 -1.21
CA ASP A 62 -6.29 4.53 -1.54
C ASP A 62 -6.40 4.71 -3.06
N GLU A 63 -7.63 4.84 -3.54
CA GLU A 63 -7.93 4.94 -4.97
C GLU A 63 -7.26 3.85 -5.81
N ILE A 64 -7.37 2.60 -5.35
CA ILE A 64 -6.72 1.42 -5.98
C ILE A 64 -7.02 1.28 -7.47
N ASN A 65 -8.15 1.81 -7.93
CA ASN A 65 -8.55 1.86 -9.34
C ASN A 65 -7.63 2.72 -10.22
N LEU A 66 -6.86 3.64 -9.63
CA LEU A 66 -5.92 4.50 -10.36
C LEU A 66 -4.59 3.78 -10.65
N LEU A 67 -4.32 2.66 -9.98
CA LEU A 67 -3.19 1.83 -10.36
C LEU A 67 -3.40 1.30 -11.79
N ARG A 68 -2.31 1.28 -12.56
CA ARG A 68 -2.32 0.64 -13.89
C ARG A 68 -2.74 -0.82 -13.78
N ILE A 69 -3.44 -1.32 -14.79
CA ILE A 69 -3.93 -2.71 -14.81
C ILE A 69 -2.79 -3.72 -14.60
N GLU A 70 -1.63 -3.47 -15.19
CA GLU A 70 -0.44 -4.32 -15.03
C GLU A 70 0.07 -4.32 -13.58
N SER A 71 0.00 -3.18 -12.89
CA SER A 71 0.36 -3.08 -11.47
C SER A 71 -0.66 -3.80 -10.59
N GLN A 72 -1.93 -3.75 -10.93
CA GLN A 72 -2.97 -4.51 -10.23
C GLN A 72 -2.80 -6.02 -10.41
N GLN A 73 -2.40 -6.49 -11.60
CA GLN A 73 -2.08 -7.90 -11.86
C GLN A 73 -0.85 -8.35 -11.05
N SER A 74 0.19 -7.52 -11.01
CA SER A 74 1.38 -7.80 -10.22
C SER A 74 1.09 -7.84 -8.73
N LEU A 75 0.23 -6.92 -8.24
CA LEU A 75 -0.24 -6.91 -6.86
C LEU A 75 -1.03 -8.19 -6.53
N LEU A 76 -1.89 -8.65 -7.45
CA LEU A 76 -2.60 -9.93 -7.30
C LEU A 76 -1.63 -11.10 -7.17
N THR A 77 -0.60 -11.16 -8.02
CA THR A 77 0.44 -12.20 -7.95
C THR A 77 1.16 -12.17 -6.61
N ALA A 78 1.57 -10.98 -6.15
CA ALA A 78 2.23 -10.81 -4.86
C ALA A 78 1.36 -11.30 -3.69
N ILE A 79 0.06 -11.00 -3.70
CA ILE A 79 -0.90 -11.47 -2.68
C ILE A 79 -1.06 -13.00 -2.72
N GLN A 80 -1.06 -13.60 -3.90
CA GLN A 80 -1.26 -15.04 -4.07
C GLN A 80 -0.04 -15.85 -3.64
N GLU A 81 1.14 -15.39 -4.04
CA GLU A 81 2.40 -16.13 -3.84
C GLU A 81 3.09 -15.78 -2.52
N GLY A 82 2.82 -14.61 -1.94
CA GLY A 82 3.51 -14.09 -0.75
C GLY A 82 4.95 -13.68 -1.01
N GLU A 83 5.37 -13.68 -2.28
CA GLU A 83 6.69 -13.27 -2.76
C GLU A 83 6.59 -12.67 -4.17
N PHE A 84 7.51 -11.78 -4.50
CA PHE A 84 7.53 -11.12 -5.80
C PHE A 84 8.95 -10.73 -6.21
N SER A 85 9.35 -11.05 -7.45
CA SER A 85 10.67 -10.70 -7.97
C SER A 85 10.72 -9.23 -8.40
N ILE A 86 11.80 -8.55 -8.06
CA ILE A 86 12.06 -7.18 -8.49
C ILE A 86 12.71 -7.20 -9.87
N SER A 87 12.19 -6.39 -10.80
CA SER A 87 12.73 -6.23 -12.16
C SER A 87 12.83 -4.76 -12.52
N GLY A 88 13.85 -4.39 -13.31
CA GLY A 88 14.01 -3.03 -13.80
C GLY A 88 12.83 -2.62 -14.68
N GLN A 89 12.17 -1.53 -14.31
CA GLN A 89 11.01 -1.01 -15.03
C GLN A 89 11.41 -0.21 -16.27
N SER A 90 12.63 0.34 -16.29
CA SER A 90 13.19 1.13 -17.40
C SER A 90 13.85 0.28 -18.51
N GLU A 91 14.21 -0.96 -18.20
CA GLU A 91 14.97 -1.82 -19.11
C GLU A 91 14.11 -2.71 -20.03
N ARG A 92 12.80 -2.52 -20.04
CA ARG A 92 11.89 -3.30 -20.91
C ARG A 92 12.21 -3.22 -22.42
N SER A 93 13.04 -2.27 -22.80
CA SER A 93 13.45 -2.05 -24.22
C SER A 93 14.82 -2.61 -24.57
N ALA A 94 15.64 -3.06 -23.63
CA ALA A 94 17.06 -3.34 -23.85
C ALA A 94 17.48 -4.82 -23.78
N GLY A 95 16.55 -5.76 -23.83
CA GLY A 95 16.87 -7.19 -24.06
C GLY A 95 17.52 -7.97 -22.91
N ALA A 96 18.01 -7.32 -21.87
CA ALA A 96 18.59 -7.93 -20.67
C ALA A 96 17.87 -7.44 -19.42
N MET A 97 16.72 -8.04 -19.12
CA MET A 97 16.00 -7.74 -17.88
C MET A 97 16.74 -8.33 -16.68
N THR A 98 17.32 -7.47 -15.85
CA THR A 98 17.79 -7.89 -14.53
C THR A 98 16.58 -8.14 -13.65
N LYS A 99 16.44 -9.38 -13.19
CA LYS A 99 15.37 -9.83 -12.31
C LYS A 99 15.97 -10.53 -11.10
N THR A 100 15.48 -10.20 -9.90
CA THR A 100 15.90 -10.90 -8.68
C THR A 100 15.25 -12.27 -8.57
N GLU A 101 15.79 -13.11 -7.70
CA GLU A 101 15.01 -14.21 -7.13
C GLU A 101 13.76 -13.64 -6.44
N PRO A 102 12.72 -14.46 -6.21
CA PRO A 102 11.53 -14.02 -5.49
C PRO A 102 11.88 -13.46 -4.09
N VAL A 103 11.39 -12.26 -3.80
CA VAL A 103 11.59 -11.57 -2.52
C VAL A 103 10.30 -11.65 -1.71
N PRO A 104 10.34 -12.04 -0.42
CA PRO A 104 9.13 -12.14 0.40
C PRO A 104 8.34 -10.84 0.48
N CYS A 105 7.01 -10.94 0.29
CA CYS A 105 6.07 -9.82 0.37
C CYS A 105 4.68 -10.27 0.88
N ASP A 106 4.66 -11.06 1.95
CA ASP A 106 3.44 -11.50 2.61
C ASP A 106 2.88 -10.35 3.47
N PHE A 107 1.82 -9.72 3.04
CA PHE A 107 1.20 -8.55 3.66
C PHE A 107 -0.32 -8.63 3.65
N ILE A 108 -0.98 -7.84 4.50
CA ILE A 108 -2.42 -7.60 4.44
C ILE A 108 -2.66 -6.39 3.56
N LEU A 109 -3.44 -6.56 2.49
CA LEU A 109 -3.88 -5.45 1.66
C LEU A 109 -5.11 -4.77 2.27
N VAL A 110 -5.01 -3.46 2.49
CA VAL A 110 -6.15 -2.58 2.77
C VAL A 110 -6.27 -1.60 1.61
N ALA A 111 -7.34 -1.75 0.84
CA ALA A 111 -7.60 -0.90 -0.32
C ALA A 111 -8.84 -0.05 -0.09
N ALA A 112 -8.80 1.18 -0.54
CA ALA A 112 -9.93 2.10 -0.50
C ALA A 112 -10.25 2.65 -1.89
N GLY A 113 -11.47 3.17 -2.05
CA GLY A 113 -11.93 3.81 -3.27
C GLY A 113 -13.41 4.12 -3.19
N ASN A 114 -13.91 4.86 -4.16
CA ASN A 114 -15.36 5.11 -4.29
C ASN A 114 -16.05 3.99 -5.08
N LEU A 115 -17.39 4.00 -5.14
CA LEU A 115 -18.15 2.97 -5.85
C LEU A 115 -17.83 2.92 -7.37
N ASP A 116 -17.48 4.05 -7.98
CA ASP A 116 -17.04 4.08 -9.37
C ASP A 116 -15.65 3.50 -9.57
N ALA A 117 -14.82 3.53 -8.53
CA ALA A 117 -13.50 2.91 -8.51
C ALA A 117 -13.54 1.40 -8.82
N ILE A 118 -14.60 0.72 -8.42
CA ILE A 118 -14.81 -0.70 -8.67
C ILE A 118 -14.74 -1.04 -10.16
N LYS A 119 -15.22 -0.14 -11.04
CA LYS A 119 -15.18 -0.32 -12.49
C LYS A 119 -13.77 -0.29 -13.08
N GLY A 120 -12.85 0.42 -12.41
CA GLY A 120 -11.44 0.52 -12.80
C GLY A 120 -10.54 -0.58 -12.22
N MET A 121 -11.08 -1.45 -11.38
CA MET A 121 -10.33 -2.56 -10.82
C MET A 121 -10.23 -3.75 -11.77
N HIS A 122 -9.06 -4.38 -11.78
CA HIS A 122 -8.91 -5.67 -12.46
C HIS A 122 -9.85 -6.72 -11.84
N PRO A 123 -10.68 -7.40 -12.63
CA PRO A 123 -11.71 -8.32 -12.10
C PRO A 123 -11.15 -9.43 -11.21
N ALA A 124 -9.99 -9.99 -11.56
CA ALA A 124 -9.36 -11.03 -10.77
C ALA A 124 -8.84 -10.54 -9.41
N LEU A 125 -8.30 -9.32 -9.33
CA LEU A 125 -7.91 -8.70 -8.06
C LEU A 125 -9.12 -8.48 -7.16
N ARG A 126 -10.21 -7.95 -7.70
CA ARG A 126 -11.45 -7.78 -6.96
C ARG A 126 -12.02 -9.10 -6.47
N SER A 127 -12.04 -10.14 -7.32
CA SER A 127 -12.47 -11.47 -6.93
C SER A 127 -11.63 -12.06 -5.80
N ARG A 128 -10.31 -11.83 -5.83
CA ARG A 128 -9.40 -12.28 -4.77
C ARG A 128 -9.70 -11.58 -3.45
N ILE A 129 -9.89 -10.25 -3.46
CA ILE A 129 -10.24 -9.48 -2.26
C ILE A 129 -11.56 -9.99 -1.67
N ARG A 130 -12.59 -10.19 -2.48
CA ARG A 130 -13.91 -10.68 -2.02
C ARG A 130 -13.89 -12.12 -1.54
N GLY A 131 -13.07 -12.97 -2.15
CA GLY A 131 -13.00 -14.38 -1.82
C GLY A 131 -12.23 -14.69 -0.53
N TYR A 132 -11.28 -13.87 -0.16
CA TYR A 132 -10.37 -14.11 0.99
C TYR A 132 -10.35 -12.98 2.02
N GLY A 133 -11.11 -11.92 1.78
CA GLY A 133 -11.20 -10.76 2.65
C GLY A 133 -12.61 -10.21 2.73
N TYR A 134 -12.71 -8.92 2.98
CA TYR A 134 -13.97 -8.23 3.18
C TYR A 134 -14.06 -7.00 2.27
N GLU A 135 -15.24 -6.80 1.68
CA GLU A 135 -15.58 -5.58 0.98
C GLU A 135 -16.57 -4.80 1.88
N VAL A 136 -16.13 -3.66 2.38
CA VAL A 136 -16.90 -2.84 3.32
C VAL A 136 -17.46 -1.63 2.58
N TYR A 137 -18.76 -1.47 2.60
CA TYR A 137 -19.45 -0.31 2.02
C TYR A 137 -19.69 0.73 3.09
N MET A 138 -19.06 1.88 2.92
CA MET A 138 -19.24 3.02 3.81
C MET A 138 -20.49 3.79 3.42
N ASN A 139 -21.29 4.21 4.42
CA ASN A 139 -22.42 5.09 4.17
C ASN A 139 -21.92 6.47 3.68
N SER A 140 -22.62 7.05 2.70
CA SER A 140 -22.31 8.39 2.19
C SER A 140 -22.63 9.51 3.20
N THR A 141 -23.48 9.22 4.19
CA THR A 141 -23.91 10.16 5.22
C THR A 141 -23.90 9.51 6.59
N VAL A 142 -23.60 10.29 7.60
CA VAL A 142 -23.72 9.89 8.98
C VAL A 142 -25.06 10.44 9.53
N PRO A 143 -26.01 9.59 9.96
CA PRO A 143 -27.27 10.05 10.51
C PRO A 143 -27.06 10.97 11.71
N ASP A 144 -27.86 12.04 11.82
CA ASP A 144 -27.83 12.92 12.98
C ASP A 144 -28.53 12.24 14.17
N SER A 145 -27.72 11.56 14.99
CA SER A 145 -28.15 10.91 16.23
C SER A 145 -27.25 11.31 17.38
N GLN A 146 -27.75 11.18 18.61
CA GLN A 146 -26.97 11.49 19.82
C GLN A 146 -25.64 10.72 19.86
N ASP A 147 -25.65 9.42 19.55
CA ASP A 147 -24.45 8.58 19.51
C ASP A 147 -23.44 9.05 18.46
N ASN A 148 -23.90 9.42 17.28
CA ASN A 148 -23.01 9.92 16.21
C ASN A 148 -22.45 11.31 16.51
N ARG A 149 -23.23 12.18 17.16
CA ARG A 149 -22.73 13.47 17.64
C ARG A 149 -21.62 13.29 18.69
N GLU A 150 -21.81 12.36 19.64
CA GLU A 150 -20.77 12.04 20.63
C GLU A 150 -19.51 11.47 20.00
N LYS A 151 -19.62 10.58 18.98
CA LYS A 151 -18.49 10.06 18.22
C LYS A 151 -17.76 11.18 17.48
N LEU A 152 -18.49 12.08 16.85
CA LEU A 152 -17.93 13.22 16.14
C LEU A 152 -17.17 14.16 17.09
N VAL A 153 -17.73 14.47 18.24
CA VAL A 153 -17.06 15.28 19.27
C VAL A 153 -15.77 14.63 19.74
N ARG A 154 -15.77 13.32 19.99
CA ARG A 154 -14.56 12.58 20.37
C ARG A 154 -13.50 12.61 19.25
N PHE A 155 -13.92 12.43 18.01
CA PHE A 155 -13.02 12.52 16.85
C PHE A 155 -12.38 13.91 16.75
N ILE A 156 -13.18 14.97 16.82
CA ILE A 156 -12.69 16.36 16.78
C ILE A 156 -11.71 16.60 17.92
N ALA A 157 -12.02 16.15 19.14
CA ALA A 157 -11.13 16.31 20.29
C ALA A 157 -9.78 15.59 20.09
N GLN A 158 -9.79 14.42 19.47
CA GLN A 158 -8.56 13.69 19.15
C GLN A 158 -7.71 14.43 18.11
N GLU A 159 -8.32 14.93 17.04
CA GLU A 159 -7.61 15.66 16.00
C GLU A 159 -7.05 17.00 16.51
N VAL A 160 -7.80 17.72 17.33
CA VAL A 160 -7.31 18.94 17.99
C VAL A 160 -6.12 18.64 18.92
N ALA A 161 -6.17 17.52 19.66
CA ALA A 161 -5.06 17.12 20.52
C ALA A 161 -3.79 16.75 19.73
N LYS A 162 -3.93 16.19 18.52
CA LYS A 162 -2.80 15.86 17.66
C LYS A 162 -2.17 17.09 16.99
N ASP A 163 -2.97 18.10 16.66
CA ASP A 163 -2.50 19.27 15.92
C ASP A 163 -1.63 20.21 16.78
N GLU A 164 -1.76 20.17 18.11
CA GLU A 164 -1.02 21.01 19.08
C GLU A 164 -1.12 22.54 18.86
N LYS A 165 -1.62 22.97 17.72
CA LYS A 165 -1.75 24.37 17.31
C LYS A 165 -3.15 24.96 17.52
N ILE A 166 -4.15 24.09 17.57
CA ILE A 166 -5.56 24.46 17.72
C ILE A 166 -5.90 24.46 19.20
N GLY A 167 -6.41 25.58 19.71
CA GLY A 167 -6.87 25.67 21.10
C GLY A 167 -8.06 24.74 21.36
N HIS A 168 -8.21 24.31 22.62
CA HIS A 168 -9.34 23.46 23.02
C HIS A 168 -10.66 24.20 22.85
N PHE A 169 -11.64 23.53 22.25
CA PHE A 169 -13.02 24.04 22.17
C PHE A 169 -13.69 23.98 23.53
N SER A 170 -14.42 25.03 23.88
CA SER A 170 -15.26 25.04 25.10
C SER A 170 -16.53 24.21 24.87
N ARG A 171 -17.21 23.81 25.95
CA ARG A 171 -18.51 23.13 25.88
C ARG A 171 -19.64 23.93 25.23
N GLN A 172 -19.41 25.22 24.96
CA GLN A 172 -20.39 26.15 24.38
C GLN A 172 -20.16 26.39 22.90
N ALA A 173 -19.15 25.77 22.30
CA ALA A 173 -18.85 25.87 20.86
C ALA A 173 -19.59 24.85 20.01
#